data_6261a221d81b5717242a2e4c36bd5126
#
_entry.id   6261a221d81b5717242a2e4c36bd5126
#
_cell.length_a   1.000
_cell.length_b   1.000
_cell.length_c   1.000
_cell.angle_alpha   90.00
_cell.angle_beta   90.00
_cell.angle_gamma   90.00
#
_symmetry.space_group_name_H-M   'P 1'
#
loop_
_entity.id
_entity.type
_entity.pdbx_description
1 polymer ?
#
loop_
_entity_poly.entity_id
_entity_poly.type
_entity_poly.pdbx_seq_one_letter_code
_entity_poly.pdbx_strand_id
1 'polypeptide(L)'
;MIVSSDYLEETQKRARNKRYIKVFLVGGGLLVVGLYFAYQLRDWILVPYLSVDAPADGALLKGPDVVVEGNAMPGVRLTVNGVSAYNEENGHFRTILLLPAGLHTIEVVAENRFRRVRSVLRQVVVEEPKISDIDMLMEQTATSTEGEIY
;
A
#
# COMPACT_ATOMS: atom_id res chain seq x y z
N MET A 1 7.76 -45.62 -66.01
CA MET A 1 7.97 -45.53 -64.56
C MET A 1 7.30 -44.20 -64.12
N ILE A 2 6.02 -44.27 -63.75
CA ILE A 2 5.23 -43.04 -63.41
C ILE A 2 5.34 -42.92 -61.90
N VAL A 3 6.16 -41.97 -61.45
CA VAL A 3 6.17 -41.56 -60.05
C VAL A 3 4.92 -40.76 -59.85
N SER A 4 3.94 -41.29 -59.12
CA SER A 4 2.66 -40.65 -58.90
C SER A 4 2.83 -39.37 -58.14
N SER A 5 2.22 -38.32 -58.63
CA SER A 5 2.20 -36.95 -58.07
C SER A 5 1.70 -36.87 -56.61
N ASP A 6 1.03 -37.92 -56.15
CA ASP A 6 0.49 -38.03 -54.80
C ASP A 6 1.56 -38.00 -53.67
N TYR A 7 2.71 -38.65 -53.89
CA TYR A 7 3.78 -38.65 -52.90
C TYR A 7 4.45 -37.30 -52.67
N LEU A 8 4.44 -36.45 -53.73
CA LEU A 8 5.03 -35.12 -53.63
C LEU A 8 4.09 -34.15 -52.88
N GLU A 9 2.79 -34.28 -53.01
CA GLU A 9 1.80 -33.45 -52.29
C GLU A 9 1.76 -33.81 -50.81
N GLU A 10 1.82 -35.06 -50.40
CA GLU A 10 1.83 -35.47 -49.00
C GLU A 10 3.09 -34.99 -48.27
N THR A 11 4.24 -35.03 -48.92
CA THR A 11 5.49 -34.54 -48.31
C THR A 11 5.53 -33.06 -48.14
N GLN A 12 4.94 -32.28 -49.07
CA GLN A 12 4.82 -30.85 -48.97
C GLN A 12 3.82 -30.42 -47.87
N LYS A 13 2.66 -31.10 -47.76
CA LYS A 13 1.69 -30.87 -46.68
C LYS A 13 2.29 -31.16 -45.30
N ARG A 14 3.04 -32.22 -45.13
CA ARG A 14 3.73 -32.56 -43.87
C ARG A 14 4.85 -31.57 -43.51
N ALA A 15 5.58 -31.06 -44.48
CA ALA A 15 6.64 -30.07 -44.28
C ALA A 15 6.05 -28.70 -43.85
N ARG A 16 4.90 -28.31 -44.47
CA ARG A 16 4.19 -27.09 -44.13
C ARG A 16 3.60 -27.13 -42.71
N ASN A 17 2.96 -28.25 -42.35
CA ASN A 17 2.44 -28.42 -41.00
C ASN A 17 3.54 -28.39 -39.92
N LYS A 18 4.69 -29.01 -40.18
CA LYS A 18 5.83 -28.95 -39.25
C LYS A 18 6.38 -27.54 -39.06
N ARG A 19 6.33 -26.70 -40.10
CA ARG A 19 6.74 -25.30 -40.00
C ARG A 19 5.76 -24.48 -39.16
N TYR A 20 4.44 -24.66 -39.34
CA TYR A 20 3.41 -24.00 -38.53
C TYR A 20 3.47 -24.43 -37.06
N ILE A 21 3.69 -25.71 -36.78
CA ILE A 21 3.87 -26.22 -35.40
C ILE A 21 5.10 -25.59 -34.75
N LYS A 22 6.22 -25.47 -35.45
CA LYS A 22 7.42 -24.78 -34.91
C LYS A 22 7.16 -23.32 -34.63
N VAL A 23 6.52 -22.61 -35.56
CA VAL A 23 6.17 -21.18 -35.36
C VAL A 23 5.21 -21.01 -34.19
N PHE A 24 4.22 -21.88 -34.05
CA PHE A 24 3.26 -21.86 -32.95
C PHE A 24 3.94 -22.15 -31.59
N LEU A 25 4.85 -23.12 -31.53
CA LEU A 25 5.61 -23.43 -30.31
C LEU A 25 6.54 -22.27 -29.90
N VAL A 26 7.27 -21.70 -30.87
CA VAL A 26 8.16 -20.56 -30.59
C VAL A 26 7.34 -19.33 -30.22
N GLY A 27 6.29 -19.02 -30.96
CA GLY A 27 5.41 -17.88 -30.67
C GLY A 27 4.68 -18.03 -29.34
N GLY A 28 4.16 -19.21 -29.03
CA GLY A 28 3.55 -19.54 -27.74
C GLY A 28 4.54 -19.43 -26.59
N GLY A 29 5.76 -19.95 -26.77
CA GLY A 29 6.82 -19.82 -25.78
C GLY A 29 7.20 -18.36 -25.50
N LEU A 30 7.38 -17.56 -26.54
CA LEU A 30 7.66 -16.13 -26.40
C LEU A 30 6.52 -15.38 -25.71
N LEU A 31 5.27 -15.74 -26.00
CA LEU A 31 4.11 -15.14 -25.36
C LEU A 31 4.07 -15.44 -23.86
N VAL A 32 4.32 -16.69 -23.46
CA VAL A 32 4.38 -17.09 -22.05
C VAL A 32 5.50 -16.35 -21.32
N VAL A 33 6.69 -16.27 -21.93
CA VAL A 33 7.81 -15.49 -21.37
C VAL A 33 7.46 -14.02 -21.26
N GLY A 34 6.82 -13.42 -22.27
CA GLY A 34 6.37 -12.03 -22.25
C GLY A 34 5.36 -11.75 -21.14
N LEU A 35 4.37 -12.64 -20.97
CA LEU A 35 3.39 -12.53 -19.88
C LEU A 35 4.05 -12.69 -18.50
N TYR A 36 5.00 -13.59 -18.37
CA TYR A 36 5.78 -13.74 -17.13
C TYR A 36 6.55 -12.47 -16.80
N PHE A 37 7.24 -11.87 -17.78
CA PHE A 37 7.94 -10.60 -17.58
C PHE A 37 6.98 -9.46 -17.27
N ALA A 38 5.84 -9.38 -17.95
CA ALA A 38 4.82 -8.37 -17.67
C ALA A 38 4.29 -8.49 -16.24
N TYR A 39 4.06 -9.71 -15.75
CA TYR A 39 3.67 -9.97 -14.36
C TYR A 39 4.78 -9.55 -13.38
N GLN A 40 6.03 -9.89 -13.67
CA GLN A 40 7.19 -9.56 -12.84
C GLN A 40 7.45 -8.04 -12.75
N LEU A 41 7.22 -7.32 -13.85
CA LEU A 41 7.45 -5.88 -13.95
C LEU A 41 6.30 -5.04 -13.38
N ARG A 42 5.14 -5.65 -13.09
CA ARG A 42 3.96 -4.96 -12.58
C ARG A 42 4.29 -4.09 -11.36
N ASP A 43 4.97 -4.65 -10.37
CA ASP A 43 5.31 -3.94 -9.13
C ASP A 43 6.36 -2.84 -9.33
N TRP A 44 7.17 -2.94 -10.40
CA TRP A 44 8.17 -1.92 -10.74
C TRP A 44 7.54 -0.68 -11.39
N ILE A 45 6.45 -0.86 -12.14
CA ILE A 45 5.78 0.21 -12.87
C ILE A 45 4.77 0.93 -11.98
N LEU A 46 4.12 0.22 -11.06
CA LEU A 46 3.04 0.75 -10.24
C LEU A 46 3.58 1.56 -9.04
N VAL A 47 3.05 2.77 -8.91
CA VAL A 47 3.21 3.58 -7.69
C VAL A 47 2.43 2.91 -6.56
N PRO A 48 2.98 2.81 -5.34
CA PRO A 48 2.28 2.16 -4.24
C PRO A 48 0.95 2.87 -3.93
N TYR A 49 -0.06 2.06 -3.60
CA TYR A 49 -1.32 2.58 -3.08
C TYR A 49 -1.10 3.10 -1.65
N LEU A 50 -1.66 4.28 -1.37
CA LEU A 50 -1.68 4.89 -0.04
C LEU A 50 -2.97 5.70 0.12
N SER A 51 -3.74 5.41 1.16
CA SER A 51 -4.89 6.16 1.63
C SER A 51 -4.70 6.47 3.10
N VAL A 52 -5.04 7.69 3.51
CA VAL A 52 -5.10 8.11 4.91
C VAL A 52 -6.55 8.37 5.25
N ASP A 53 -7.09 7.55 6.13
CA ASP A 53 -8.51 7.56 6.49
C ASP A 53 -8.76 8.49 7.67
N ALA A 54 -7.80 8.55 8.62
CA ALA A 54 -7.81 9.52 9.72
C ALA A 54 -6.38 10.06 9.99
N PRO A 55 -6.26 11.33 10.35
CA PRO A 55 -7.31 12.35 10.44
C PRO A 55 -7.77 12.84 9.07
N ALA A 56 -9.01 13.37 9.01
CA ALA A 56 -9.47 14.07 7.82
C ALA A 56 -8.66 15.36 7.62
N ASP A 57 -8.57 15.82 6.38
CA ASP A 57 -7.92 17.10 6.07
C ASP A 57 -8.72 18.25 6.70
N GLY A 58 -8.02 19.16 7.37
CA GLY A 58 -8.63 20.25 8.13
C GLY A 58 -9.26 19.84 9.48
N ALA A 59 -9.02 18.62 9.96
CA ALA A 59 -9.62 18.15 11.21
C ALA A 59 -9.16 18.96 12.41
N LEU A 60 -10.11 19.22 13.32
CA LEU A 60 -9.87 19.79 14.63
C LEU A 60 -9.77 18.66 15.67
N LEU A 61 -8.61 18.51 16.29
CA LEU A 61 -8.29 17.41 17.19
C LEU A 61 -8.13 17.92 18.61
N LYS A 62 -8.64 17.15 19.57
CA LYS A 62 -8.54 17.46 20.99
C LYS A 62 -7.39 16.66 21.60
N GLY A 63 -6.45 17.38 22.21
CA GLY A 63 -5.30 16.80 22.90
C GLY A 63 -4.12 16.45 21.97
N PRO A 64 -2.96 16.15 22.56
CA PRO A 64 -1.68 15.98 21.86
C PRO A 64 -1.58 14.66 21.08
N ASP A 65 -2.37 13.65 21.44
CA ASP A 65 -2.31 12.31 20.85
C ASP A 65 -3.14 12.23 19.58
N VAL A 66 -2.47 12.32 18.44
CA VAL A 66 -3.11 12.25 17.12
C VAL A 66 -2.96 10.86 16.55
N VAL A 67 -4.08 10.17 16.38
CA VAL A 67 -4.11 8.85 15.72
C VAL A 67 -4.13 9.04 14.21
N VAL A 68 -3.13 8.47 13.53
CA VAL A 68 -3.06 8.42 12.08
C VAL A 68 -3.29 7.00 11.64
N GLU A 69 -4.33 6.79 10.83
CA GLU A 69 -4.69 5.47 10.32
C GLU A 69 -5.09 5.52 8.85
N GLY A 70 -4.92 4.39 8.19
CA GLY A 70 -5.23 4.27 6.79
C GLY A 70 -4.82 2.94 6.20
N ASN A 71 -4.73 2.91 4.88
CA ASN A 71 -4.38 1.72 4.14
C ASN A 71 -3.26 2.01 3.15
N ALA A 72 -2.25 1.16 3.15
CA ALA A 72 -1.13 1.20 2.22
C ALA A 72 -0.95 -0.16 1.53
N MET A 73 -0.24 -0.18 0.41
CA MET A 73 0.11 -1.44 -0.24
C MET A 73 0.94 -2.32 0.72
N PRO A 74 0.63 -3.61 0.88
CA PRO A 74 1.41 -4.52 1.72
C PRO A 74 2.89 -4.55 1.32
N GLY A 75 3.78 -4.62 2.32
CA GLY A 75 5.23 -4.74 2.09
C GLY A 75 5.93 -3.44 1.65
N VAL A 76 5.27 -2.29 1.70
CA VAL A 76 5.91 -0.98 1.50
C VAL A 76 6.55 -0.50 2.81
N ARG A 77 7.59 0.31 2.68
CA ARG A 77 8.10 1.09 3.82
C ARG A 77 7.19 2.28 4.03
N LEU A 78 6.60 2.37 5.20
CA LEU A 78 5.72 3.46 5.59
C LEU A 78 6.41 4.38 6.59
N THR A 79 6.31 5.69 6.37
CA THR A 79 6.76 6.70 7.33
C THR A 79 5.69 7.76 7.52
N VAL A 80 5.57 8.24 8.75
CA VAL A 80 4.68 9.34 9.14
C VAL A 80 5.54 10.42 9.79
N ASN A 81 5.58 11.60 9.21
CA ASN A 81 6.50 12.68 9.57
C ASN A 81 7.97 12.21 9.68
N GLY A 82 8.40 11.32 8.76
CA GLY A 82 9.75 10.76 8.75
C GLY A 82 10.00 9.62 9.75
N VAL A 83 9.06 9.32 10.66
CA VAL A 83 9.15 8.22 11.62
C VAL A 83 8.56 6.96 10.98
N SER A 84 9.26 5.83 11.09
CA SER A 84 8.81 4.55 10.53
C SER A 84 7.52 4.11 11.21
N ALA A 85 6.50 3.80 10.41
CA ALA A 85 5.23 3.25 10.88
C ALA A 85 5.10 1.78 10.44
N TYR A 86 4.45 0.97 11.28
CA TYR A 86 4.20 -0.43 10.96
C TYR A 86 3.00 -0.54 10.01
N ASN A 87 3.16 -1.34 8.97
CA ASN A 87 2.11 -1.69 8.02
C ASN A 87 1.78 -3.18 8.18
N GLU A 88 0.52 -3.49 8.47
CA GLU A 88 0.04 -4.86 8.61
C GLU A 88 0.03 -5.61 7.27
N GLU A 89 -0.06 -6.93 7.31
CA GLU A 89 -0.11 -7.77 6.10
C GLU A 89 -1.34 -7.49 5.22
N ASN A 90 -2.45 -7.05 5.82
CA ASN A 90 -3.66 -6.61 5.11
C ASN A 90 -3.54 -5.21 4.50
N GLY A 91 -2.43 -4.49 4.78
CA GLY A 91 -2.17 -3.13 4.32
C GLY A 91 -2.69 -2.05 5.26
N HIS A 92 -3.36 -2.39 6.36
CA HIS A 92 -3.81 -1.41 7.34
C HIS A 92 -2.62 -0.93 8.19
N PHE A 93 -2.61 0.37 8.51
CA PHE A 93 -1.65 0.95 9.44
C PHE A 93 -2.34 1.87 10.43
N ARG A 94 -1.80 1.89 11.65
CA ARG A 94 -2.21 2.79 12.71
C ARG A 94 -0.99 3.22 13.51
N THR A 95 -0.83 4.52 13.70
CA THR A 95 0.26 5.09 14.50
C THR A 95 -0.26 6.29 15.29
N ILE A 96 0.40 6.60 16.39
CA ILE A 96 0.08 7.74 17.24
C ILE A 96 1.21 8.74 17.12
N LEU A 97 0.88 9.99 16.82
CA LEU A 97 1.78 11.12 16.80
C LEU A 97 1.48 12.03 18.00
N LEU A 98 2.52 12.46 18.69
CA LEU A 98 2.42 13.51 19.69
C LEU A 98 2.63 14.85 19.02
N LEU A 99 1.56 15.65 18.92
CA LEU A 99 1.61 16.97 18.32
C LEU A 99 1.19 18.02 19.38
N PRO A 100 1.97 19.09 19.57
CA PRO A 100 1.57 20.20 20.45
C PRO A 100 0.35 20.93 19.88
N ALA A 101 -0.26 21.78 20.67
CA ALA A 101 -1.36 22.62 20.18
C ALA A 101 -0.90 23.54 19.04
N GLY A 102 -1.76 23.71 18.04
CA GLY A 102 -1.50 24.53 16.86
C GLY A 102 -1.85 23.86 15.55
N LEU A 103 -1.46 24.51 14.45
CA LEU A 103 -1.62 23.99 13.09
C LEU A 103 -0.44 23.12 12.73
N HIS A 104 -0.71 21.88 12.31
CA HIS A 104 0.31 20.92 11.90
C HIS A 104 -0.01 20.32 10.53
N THR A 105 1.05 19.94 9.82
CA THR A 105 0.95 19.17 8.60
C THR A 105 1.52 17.77 8.88
N ILE A 106 0.71 16.76 8.65
CA ILE A 106 1.10 15.34 8.76
C ILE A 106 1.41 14.85 7.36
N GLU A 107 2.63 14.37 7.15
CA GLU A 107 3.06 13.74 5.92
C GLU A 107 3.14 12.23 6.09
N VAL A 108 2.39 11.49 5.30
CA VAL A 108 2.45 10.03 5.24
C VAL A 108 3.07 9.63 3.92
N VAL A 109 4.15 8.86 3.97
CA VAL A 109 4.92 8.44 2.80
C VAL A 109 4.99 6.93 2.75
N ALA A 110 4.62 6.37 1.60
CA ALA A 110 4.78 4.96 1.28
C ALA A 110 5.83 4.79 0.18
N GLU A 111 6.86 3.99 0.43
CA GLU A 111 7.94 3.67 -0.50
C GLU A 111 7.96 2.17 -0.76
N ASN A 112 7.92 1.77 -2.03
CA ASN A 112 8.06 0.38 -2.41
C ASN A 112 9.54 -0.04 -2.54
N ARG A 113 9.82 -1.35 -2.71
CA ARG A 113 11.16 -1.91 -2.91
C ARG A 113 11.93 -1.33 -4.10
N PHE A 114 11.22 -0.70 -5.05
CA PHE A 114 11.80 -0.05 -6.24
C PHE A 114 11.97 1.45 -6.09
N ARG A 115 11.88 1.98 -4.86
CA ARG A 115 11.96 3.41 -4.54
C ARG A 115 10.88 4.27 -5.22
N ARG A 116 9.75 3.68 -5.56
CA ARG A 116 8.58 4.44 -5.97
C ARG A 116 7.88 4.94 -4.72
N VAL A 117 7.64 6.23 -4.68
CA VAL A 117 7.12 6.95 -3.52
C VAL A 117 5.73 7.48 -3.82
N ARG A 118 4.84 7.36 -2.85
CA ARG A 118 3.59 8.09 -2.78
C ARG A 118 3.50 8.79 -1.44
N SER A 119 3.18 10.08 -1.45
CA SER A 119 2.95 10.85 -0.24
C SER A 119 1.53 11.39 -0.20
N VAL A 120 0.99 11.50 1.01
CA VAL A 120 -0.29 12.12 1.33
C VAL A 120 -0.04 13.10 2.46
N LEU A 121 -0.50 14.35 2.27
CA LEU A 121 -0.40 15.41 3.25
C LEU A 121 -1.80 15.63 3.87
N ARG A 122 -1.84 15.86 5.20
CA ARG A 122 -3.05 16.23 5.95
C ARG A 122 -2.73 17.41 6.85
N GLN A 123 -3.51 18.44 6.75
CA GLN A 123 -3.45 19.57 7.68
C GLN A 123 -4.42 19.31 8.83
N VAL A 124 -3.97 19.52 10.06
CA VAL A 124 -4.79 19.36 11.27
C VAL A 124 -4.53 20.49 12.23
N VAL A 125 -5.54 20.82 13.01
CA VAL A 125 -5.45 21.78 14.10
C VAL A 125 -5.62 21.03 15.41
N VAL A 126 -4.62 21.12 16.29
CA VAL A 126 -4.65 20.51 17.62
C VAL A 126 -5.03 21.61 18.61
N GLU A 127 -6.13 21.42 19.34
CA GLU A 127 -6.56 22.32 20.40
C GLU A 127 -5.82 22.04 21.70
N GLU A 128 -5.52 23.08 22.48
CA GLU A 128 -5.06 22.91 23.84
C GLU A 128 -6.15 22.27 24.71
N PRO A 129 -5.80 21.28 25.55
CA PRO A 129 -6.75 20.77 26.53
C PRO A 129 -7.18 21.92 27.46
N LYS A 130 -8.50 22.19 27.52
CA LYS A 130 -9.00 23.17 28.43
C LYS A 130 -8.70 22.77 29.89
N ILE A 131 -8.21 23.72 30.68
CA ILE A 131 -7.88 23.50 32.10
C ILE A 131 -9.09 22.93 32.88
N SER A 132 -10.31 23.25 32.44
CA SER A 132 -11.54 22.68 33.01
C SER A 132 -11.67 21.15 32.92
N ASP A 133 -11.02 20.53 31.93
CA ASP A 133 -11.09 19.10 31.78
C ASP A 133 -10.08 18.39 32.70
N ILE A 134 -9.01 19.08 33.06
CA ILE A 134 -7.98 18.62 34.02
C ILE A 134 -8.53 18.66 35.43
N ASP A 135 -9.29 19.72 35.78
CA ASP A 135 -9.92 19.87 37.11
C ASP A 135 -10.95 18.77 37.35
N MET A 136 -11.74 18.38 36.35
CA MET A 136 -12.71 17.28 36.46
C MET A 136 -12.03 15.92 36.67
N LEU A 137 -10.89 15.68 36.01
CA LEU A 137 -10.11 14.45 36.19
C LEU A 137 -9.43 14.37 37.56
N MET A 138 -8.96 15.49 38.09
CA MET A 138 -8.40 15.56 39.44
C MET A 138 -9.46 15.34 40.52
N GLU A 139 -10.66 15.84 40.35
CA GLU A 139 -11.76 15.68 41.30
C GLU A 139 -12.26 14.21 41.35
N GLN A 140 -12.29 13.53 40.18
CA GLN A 140 -12.63 12.10 40.14
C GLN A 140 -11.57 11.23 40.82
N THR A 141 -10.28 11.60 40.72
CA THR A 141 -9.19 10.84 41.36
C THR A 141 -9.16 11.06 42.86
N ALA A 142 -9.47 12.26 43.34
CA ALA A 142 -9.56 12.56 44.76
C ALA A 142 -10.70 11.80 45.47
N THR A 143 -11.87 11.67 44.79
CA THR A 143 -13.02 10.99 45.37
C THR A 143 -12.83 9.47 45.42
N SER A 144 -12.01 8.90 44.54
CA SER A 144 -11.72 7.45 44.56
C SER A 144 -10.78 7.01 45.66
N THR A 145 -9.96 7.95 46.23
CA THR A 145 -8.98 7.63 47.28
C THR A 145 -9.59 7.69 48.66
N GLU A 146 -10.70 8.41 48.85
CA GLU A 146 -11.39 8.52 50.16
C GLU A 146 -12.33 7.35 50.50
N GLY A 147 -12.59 6.46 49.55
CA GLY A 147 -13.51 5.30 49.73
C GLY A 147 -12.86 4.02 50.28
N GLU A 148 -11.56 3.98 50.47
CA GLU A 148 -10.84 2.71 50.81
C GLU A 148 -10.22 2.66 52.23
N ILE A 149 -10.70 3.51 53.11
CA ILE A 149 -10.28 3.44 54.54
C ILE A 149 -11.54 3.29 55.40
N TYR A 150 -12.11 2.08 55.42
CA TYR A 150 -12.89 1.52 56.56
C TYR A 150 -12.88 0.01 56.50
#